data_4a5710766a34f98c216693ca3a17a8a2
#
_entry.id   4a5710766a34f98c216693ca3a17a8a2
#
_cell.length_a   1.000
_cell.length_b   1.000
_cell.length_c   1.000
_cell.angle_alpha   90.00
_cell.angle_beta   90.00
_cell.angle_gamma   90.00
#
_symmetry.space_group_name_H-M   'P 1'
#
loop_
_entity.id
_entity.type
_entity.pdbx_description
1 polymer ?
#
loop_
_entity_poly.entity_id
_entity_poly.type
_entity_poly.pdbx_seq_one_letter_code
_entity_poly.pdbx_strand_id
1 'polypeptide(L)'
;MKIAFVSTECVPYAKTGGLADVAGSLPSELVKLGCDVKIFLPKYSLIDESQHGLKYSWDISEMPIRINGVIRSVHVHVNKLPHSNIGVYFIDCPHYFYRHRIYTNDPDEDERFILFSKAVIETLQRLQWAPDVVHCNDWQTGLLPLFIKDNYSWDKLFDNTATLLTIHNIGYQGLFSKSVLFGAEIQKNLFYPGGPIEQDGGISFMKSGISFADIINTVSNTYAHEILTPEYGAGLEAVLKQREDDLFGILNGVDYNIWDPETDKHLPYHYSINDLSGKYLNKRYLLNHFGIKPDENIPLIGIVSRMVLQKGFDIFADILSDLMSLDAQWIILGSGEDKFEDLFRRLSNQLPGKVGTYIGYNNELSHLIEAGSDMFLMPSRYEPCGLNQIYSLKYGAVPIVRKTGGLADTIKDWDEQNHFGFKDGNGFSFYDYSGFALYKSIERAVNVFKHKDIWKKIQTNGMKLDFSWTRSAEKYLELYKLALEKRQ
;
A
#
# COMPACT_ATOMS: atom_id res chain seq x y z
N MET A 1 -4.85 9.50 23.47
CA MET A 1 -4.17 10.24 22.39
C MET A 1 -5.17 10.46 21.27
N LYS A 2 -5.31 11.70 20.75
CA LYS A 2 -6.21 12.07 19.66
C LYS A 2 -5.46 12.08 18.34
N ILE A 3 -5.90 11.32 17.37
CA ILE A 3 -5.22 11.16 16.08
C ILE A 3 -6.14 11.63 14.94
N ALA A 4 -5.72 12.64 14.19
CA ALA A 4 -6.30 12.99 12.91
C ALA A 4 -5.62 12.17 11.81
N PHE A 5 -6.26 11.10 11.36
CA PHE A 5 -5.75 10.23 10.29
C PHE A 5 -6.20 10.77 8.94
N VAL A 6 -5.29 11.33 8.17
CA VAL A 6 -5.60 12.00 6.90
C VAL A 6 -5.13 11.14 5.75
N SER A 7 -6.06 10.73 4.90
CA SER A 7 -5.81 9.82 3.78
C SER A 7 -6.66 10.17 2.57
N THR A 8 -6.18 9.82 1.38
CA THR A 8 -6.95 9.98 0.13
C THR A 8 -7.65 8.70 -0.31
N GLU A 9 -7.37 7.60 0.37
CA GLU A 9 -8.01 6.31 0.17
C GLU A 9 -8.40 5.71 1.52
N CYS A 10 -9.51 4.98 1.57
CA CYS A 10 -9.95 4.23 2.75
C CYS A 10 -11.01 3.20 2.34
N VAL A 11 -10.79 1.91 2.59
CA VAL A 11 -11.85 0.90 2.41
C VAL A 11 -12.94 1.08 3.46
N PRO A 12 -14.24 0.89 3.08
CA PRO A 12 -14.73 0.44 1.78
C PRO A 12 -15.06 1.57 0.81
N TYR A 13 -14.70 2.82 1.08
CA TYR A 13 -15.18 4.02 0.38
C TYR A 13 -14.44 4.29 -0.93
N ALA A 14 -13.11 4.25 -0.89
CA ALA A 14 -12.26 4.59 -2.03
C ALA A 14 -10.97 3.77 -2.00
N LYS A 15 -10.64 3.08 -3.10
CA LYS A 15 -9.45 2.23 -3.18
C LYS A 15 -8.85 2.22 -4.58
N THR A 16 -7.53 2.44 -4.64
CA THR A 16 -6.68 2.16 -5.80
C THR A 16 -5.48 1.29 -5.44
N GLY A 17 -5.04 1.32 -4.18
CA GLY A 17 -3.85 0.63 -3.71
C GLY A 17 -3.90 0.22 -2.24
N GLY A 18 -2.74 -0.14 -1.70
CA GLY A 18 -2.60 -0.60 -0.32
C GLY A 18 -2.87 0.47 0.74
N LEU A 19 -2.80 1.77 0.40
CA LEU A 19 -3.14 2.86 1.31
C LEU A 19 -4.59 2.73 1.83
N ALA A 20 -5.51 2.31 0.96
CA ALA A 20 -6.91 2.11 1.34
C ALA A 20 -7.08 1.04 2.44
N ASP A 21 -6.31 -0.04 2.37
CA ASP A 21 -6.32 -1.11 3.36
C ASP A 21 -5.72 -0.63 4.69
N VAL A 22 -4.65 0.17 4.65
CA VAL A 22 -4.07 0.81 5.84
C VAL A 22 -5.08 1.70 6.53
N ALA A 23 -5.72 2.63 5.79
CA ALA A 23 -6.68 3.58 6.34
C ALA A 23 -7.98 2.92 6.83
N GLY A 24 -8.32 1.74 6.28
CA GLY A 24 -9.47 0.95 6.72
C GLY A 24 -9.21 0.09 7.95
N SER A 25 -7.94 -0.21 8.27
CA SER A 25 -7.59 -1.18 9.31
C SER A 25 -6.83 -0.57 10.49
N LEU A 26 -5.74 0.17 10.25
CA LEU A 26 -4.90 0.75 11.30
C LEU A 26 -5.68 1.61 12.31
N PRO A 27 -6.62 2.50 11.91
CA PRO A 27 -7.41 3.28 12.86
C PRO A 27 -8.16 2.43 13.87
N SER A 28 -8.71 1.29 13.44
CA SER A 28 -9.45 0.37 14.33
C SER A 28 -8.56 -0.25 15.40
N GLU A 29 -7.34 -0.63 15.04
CA GLU A 29 -6.37 -1.16 16.01
C GLU A 29 -5.87 -0.07 16.97
N LEU A 30 -5.64 1.15 16.49
CA LEU A 30 -5.26 2.28 17.34
C LEU A 30 -6.34 2.61 18.39
N VAL A 31 -7.62 2.48 18.02
CA VAL A 31 -8.74 2.64 18.99
C VAL A 31 -8.70 1.55 20.05
N LYS A 32 -8.39 0.29 19.70
CA LYS A 32 -8.21 -0.79 20.68
C LYS A 32 -7.05 -0.51 21.65
N LEU A 33 -6.05 0.24 21.20
CA LEU A 33 -4.92 0.72 22.03
C LEU A 33 -5.24 2.00 22.82
N GLY A 34 -6.50 2.47 22.81
CA GLY A 34 -6.96 3.61 23.60
C GLY A 34 -6.81 4.97 22.92
N CYS A 35 -6.61 5.03 21.61
CA CYS A 35 -6.59 6.29 20.87
C CYS A 35 -8.03 6.73 20.49
N ASP A 36 -8.25 8.06 20.43
CA ASP A 36 -9.40 8.68 19.81
C ASP A 36 -9.03 9.07 18.37
N VAL A 37 -9.55 8.35 17.38
CA VAL A 37 -9.16 8.52 15.97
C VAL A 37 -10.30 9.09 15.15
N LYS A 38 -10.00 10.11 14.33
CA LYS A 38 -10.89 10.63 13.28
C LYS A 38 -10.19 10.49 11.93
N ILE A 39 -10.91 9.98 10.93
CA ILE A 39 -10.39 9.79 9.56
C ILE A 39 -10.92 10.95 8.70
N PHE A 40 -10.04 11.54 7.89
CA PHE A 40 -10.38 12.56 6.90
C PHE A 40 -10.09 12.04 5.50
N LEU A 41 -11.08 12.12 4.61
CA LEU A 41 -11.06 11.56 3.27
C LEU A 41 -11.70 12.54 2.28
N PRO A 42 -11.17 12.72 1.05
CA PRO A 42 -11.91 13.44 0.01
C PRO A 42 -13.20 12.70 -0.36
N LYS A 43 -14.29 13.45 -0.55
CA LYS A 43 -15.54 12.88 -1.04
C LYS A 43 -15.53 12.81 -2.56
N TYR A 44 -15.05 11.70 -3.09
CA TYR A 44 -15.07 11.45 -4.54
C TYR A 44 -16.48 11.14 -5.05
N SER A 45 -16.74 11.45 -6.33
CA SER A 45 -18.01 11.08 -7.00
C SER A 45 -18.27 9.56 -7.01
N LEU A 46 -17.21 8.76 -6.88
CA LEU A 46 -17.29 7.30 -6.79
C LEU A 46 -17.88 6.79 -5.47
N ILE A 47 -17.95 7.66 -4.46
CA ILE A 47 -18.50 7.31 -3.14
C ILE A 47 -20.00 7.59 -3.17
N ASP A 48 -20.79 6.53 -3.23
CA ASP A 48 -22.25 6.63 -3.20
C ASP A 48 -22.74 6.96 -1.78
N GLU A 49 -23.35 8.14 -1.63
CA GLU A 49 -23.84 8.63 -0.34
C GLU A 49 -24.94 7.75 0.26
N SER A 50 -25.83 7.25 -0.59
CA SER A 50 -26.96 6.43 -0.15
C SER A 50 -26.50 5.02 0.25
N GLN A 51 -25.65 4.42 -0.54
CA GLN A 51 -25.08 3.09 -0.28
C GLN A 51 -24.30 3.05 1.04
N HIS A 52 -23.53 4.11 1.31
CA HIS A 52 -22.72 4.21 2.51
C HIS A 52 -23.41 4.92 3.67
N GLY A 53 -24.59 5.53 3.44
CA GLY A 53 -25.33 6.24 4.48
C GLY A 53 -24.63 7.51 4.98
N LEU A 54 -23.95 8.25 4.08
CA LEU A 54 -23.27 9.50 4.42
C LEU A 54 -24.29 10.56 4.86
N LYS A 55 -23.96 11.30 5.91
CA LYS A 55 -24.80 12.38 6.43
C LYS A 55 -24.10 13.72 6.26
N TYR A 56 -24.79 14.69 5.68
CA TYR A 56 -24.31 16.07 5.60
C TYR A 56 -24.21 16.67 7.01
N SER A 57 -23.07 17.31 7.30
CA SER A 57 -22.82 17.95 8.60
C SER A 57 -22.96 19.47 8.49
N TRP A 58 -24.08 20.02 8.94
CA TRP A 58 -24.38 21.45 8.84
C TRP A 58 -23.38 22.32 9.63
N ASP A 59 -22.95 21.86 10.80
CA ASP A 59 -22.14 22.66 11.74
C ASP A 59 -20.71 22.92 11.23
N ILE A 60 -20.20 22.04 10.36
CA ILE A 60 -18.82 22.08 9.85
C ILE A 60 -18.77 22.21 8.32
N SER A 61 -19.87 22.46 7.66
CA SER A 61 -19.95 22.68 6.22
C SER A 61 -19.94 24.15 5.84
N GLU A 62 -19.99 24.44 4.54
CA GLU A 62 -19.92 25.80 3.97
C GLU A 62 -18.61 26.53 4.36
N MET A 63 -17.50 25.81 4.34
CA MET A 63 -16.18 26.39 4.60
C MET A 63 -15.67 27.15 3.38
N PRO A 64 -15.37 28.46 3.49
CA PRO A 64 -14.80 29.23 2.38
C PRO A 64 -13.28 28.98 2.31
N ILE A 65 -12.83 28.09 1.43
CA ILE A 65 -11.42 27.82 1.21
C ILE A 65 -10.92 28.59 -0.01
N ARG A 66 -9.85 29.37 0.15
CA ARG A 66 -9.22 30.13 -0.95
C ARG A 66 -8.14 29.29 -1.64
N ILE A 67 -8.28 29.12 -2.95
CA ILE A 67 -7.29 28.48 -3.84
C ILE A 67 -7.08 29.39 -5.06
N ASN A 68 -5.86 29.76 -5.35
CA ASN A 68 -5.52 30.65 -6.48
C ASN A 68 -6.36 31.95 -6.54
N GLY A 69 -6.63 32.53 -5.36
CA GLY A 69 -7.44 33.75 -5.25
C GLY A 69 -8.95 33.54 -5.38
N VAL A 70 -9.40 32.32 -5.69
CA VAL A 70 -10.83 31.94 -5.82
C VAL A 70 -11.29 31.28 -4.53
N ILE A 71 -12.42 31.72 -3.98
CA ILE A 71 -13.04 31.09 -2.83
C ILE A 71 -13.94 29.94 -3.32
N ARG A 72 -13.71 28.76 -2.75
CA ARG A 72 -14.52 27.55 -2.96
C ARG A 72 -15.28 27.23 -1.67
N SER A 73 -16.58 26.98 -1.77
CA SER A 73 -17.33 26.42 -0.64
C SER A 73 -17.05 24.94 -0.52
N VAL A 74 -16.61 24.51 0.67
CA VAL A 74 -16.33 23.11 0.97
C VAL A 74 -17.37 22.62 1.98
N HIS A 75 -17.88 21.43 1.74
CA HIS A 75 -18.88 20.78 2.58
C HIS A 75 -18.27 19.54 3.23
N VAL A 76 -18.89 19.07 4.30
CA VAL A 76 -18.44 17.86 5.00
C VAL A 76 -19.61 16.90 5.17
N HIS A 77 -19.41 15.68 4.70
CA HIS A 77 -20.28 14.56 5.04
C HIS A 77 -19.59 13.69 6.09
N VAL A 78 -20.37 13.06 6.93
CA VAL A 78 -19.85 12.22 8.02
C VAL A 78 -20.45 10.82 7.96
N ASN A 79 -19.66 9.86 8.34
CA ASN A 79 -20.08 8.48 8.58
C ASN A 79 -19.15 7.85 9.62
N LYS A 80 -19.33 6.58 9.88
CA LYS A 80 -18.45 5.77 10.71
C LYS A 80 -17.76 4.72 9.85
N LEU A 81 -16.50 4.44 10.17
CA LEU A 81 -15.81 3.28 9.60
C LEU A 81 -16.60 2.01 9.97
N PRO A 82 -16.89 1.10 9.02
CA PRO A 82 -17.68 -0.10 9.28
C PRO A 82 -17.18 -0.88 10.50
N HIS A 83 -18.12 -1.45 11.25
CA HIS A 83 -17.85 -2.22 12.47
C HIS A 83 -17.08 -1.46 13.57
N SER A 84 -17.08 -0.12 13.51
CA SER A 84 -16.40 0.72 14.50
C SER A 84 -17.20 1.96 14.87
N ASN A 85 -16.71 2.70 15.88
CA ASN A 85 -17.25 4.04 16.22
C ASN A 85 -16.37 5.17 15.71
N ILE A 86 -15.41 4.89 14.84
CA ILE A 86 -14.46 5.88 14.28
C ILE A 86 -15.18 6.76 13.28
N GLY A 87 -15.19 8.06 13.54
CA GLY A 87 -15.77 9.05 12.63
C GLY A 87 -14.93 9.21 11.36
N VAL A 88 -15.57 9.14 10.19
CA VAL A 88 -14.99 9.44 8.89
C VAL A 88 -15.62 10.74 8.38
N TYR A 89 -14.76 11.73 8.11
CA TYR A 89 -15.12 13.06 7.64
C TYR A 89 -14.76 13.17 6.17
N PHE A 90 -15.76 13.25 5.32
CA PHE A 90 -15.61 13.34 3.87
C PHE A 90 -15.62 14.80 3.45
N ILE A 91 -14.48 15.27 2.98
CA ILE A 91 -14.31 16.63 2.47
C ILE A 91 -14.87 16.71 1.06
N ASP A 92 -15.97 17.44 0.91
CA ASP A 92 -16.73 17.55 -0.33
C ASP A 92 -16.52 18.90 -1.01
N CYS A 93 -15.97 18.86 -2.19
CA CYS A 93 -15.91 19.96 -3.13
C CYS A 93 -16.10 19.39 -4.55
N PRO A 94 -17.32 19.42 -5.11
CA PRO A 94 -17.63 18.79 -6.40
C PRO A 94 -16.71 19.26 -7.53
N HIS A 95 -16.32 20.54 -7.51
CA HIS A 95 -15.38 21.11 -8.49
C HIS A 95 -14.07 20.31 -8.60
N TYR A 96 -13.55 19.81 -7.49
CA TYR A 96 -12.25 19.10 -7.44
C TYR A 96 -12.39 17.59 -7.33
N PHE A 97 -13.42 17.07 -6.66
CA PHE A 97 -13.50 15.64 -6.33
C PHE A 97 -14.52 14.86 -7.16
N TYR A 98 -15.39 15.53 -7.94
CA TYR A 98 -16.34 14.82 -8.80
C TYR A 98 -15.70 14.53 -10.16
N ARG A 99 -14.82 13.52 -10.17
CA ARG A 99 -14.10 13.02 -11.35
C ARG A 99 -14.27 11.51 -11.45
N HIS A 100 -14.01 10.99 -12.65
CA HIS A 100 -14.15 9.56 -12.95
C HIS A 100 -13.08 8.66 -12.29
N ARG A 101 -12.01 9.27 -11.70
CA ARG A 101 -10.92 8.56 -11.01
C ARG A 101 -10.54 9.32 -9.74
N ILE A 102 -9.97 8.57 -8.77
CA ILE A 102 -9.43 9.14 -7.53
C ILE A 102 -8.24 10.06 -7.85
N TYR A 103 -7.31 9.60 -8.64
CA TYR A 103 -6.14 10.36 -9.11
C TYR A 103 -6.23 10.61 -10.60
N THR A 104 -5.87 11.82 -11.01
CA THR A 104 -5.91 12.27 -12.42
C THR A 104 -4.60 12.96 -12.78
N ASN A 105 -4.42 13.24 -14.06
CA ASN A 105 -3.33 14.09 -14.56
C ASN A 105 -3.89 15.45 -15.02
N ASP A 106 -4.98 15.90 -14.42
CA ASP A 106 -5.59 17.17 -14.77
C ASP A 106 -4.71 18.35 -14.32
N PRO A 107 -4.76 19.49 -15.02
CA PRO A 107 -3.89 20.64 -14.71
C PRO A 107 -4.05 21.23 -13.31
N ASP A 108 -5.14 20.94 -12.63
CA ASP A 108 -5.49 21.41 -11.28
C ASP A 108 -5.38 20.31 -10.20
N GLU A 109 -4.59 19.29 -10.45
CA GLU A 109 -4.37 18.20 -9.47
C GLU A 109 -3.72 18.71 -8.18
N ASP A 110 -2.86 19.72 -8.24
CA ASP A 110 -2.29 20.42 -7.10
C ASP A 110 -3.36 21.11 -6.25
N GLU A 111 -4.27 21.83 -6.90
CA GLU A 111 -5.34 22.58 -6.23
C GLU A 111 -6.27 21.64 -5.41
N ARG A 112 -6.52 20.45 -5.93
CA ARG A 112 -7.33 19.43 -5.24
C ARG A 112 -6.78 19.12 -3.86
N PHE A 113 -5.48 18.85 -3.76
CA PHE A 113 -4.87 18.40 -2.50
C PHE A 113 -4.40 19.56 -1.62
N ILE A 114 -4.19 20.76 -2.20
CA ILE A 114 -4.10 22.01 -1.42
C ILE A 114 -5.43 22.26 -0.70
N LEU A 115 -6.55 22.21 -1.43
CA LEU A 115 -7.88 22.38 -0.84
C LEU A 115 -8.15 21.33 0.22
N PHE A 116 -7.87 20.06 -0.07
CA PHE A 116 -8.08 18.97 0.90
C PHE A 116 -7.32 19.22 2.21
N SER A 117 -6.03 19.55 2.12
CA SER A 117 -5.20 19.84 3.29
C SER A 117 -5.70 21.03 4.11
N LYS A 118 -6.06 22.14 3.46
CA LYS A 118 -6.65 23.30 4.14
C LYS A 118 -7.99 22.96 4.78
N ALA A 119 -8.85 22.23 4.06
CA ALA A 119 -10.18 21.86 4.56
C ALA A 119 -10.12 20.90 5.77
N VAL A 120 -9.11 20.02 5.84
CA VAL A 120 -8.87 19.19 7.04
C VAL A 120 -8.59 20.08 8.24
N ILE A 121 -7.71 21.08 8.13
CA ILE A 121 -7.39 22.01 9.21
C ILE A 121 -8.64 22.81 9.63
N GLU A 122 -9.34 23.41 8.68
CA GLU A 122 -10.59 24.14 8.94
C GLU A 122 -11.67 23.27 9.61
N THR A 123 -11.76 22.00 9.20
CA THR A 123 -12.70 21.05 9.83
C THR A 123 -12.32 20.80 11.29
N LEU A 124 -11.02 20.63 11.60
CA LEU A 124 -10.52 20.47 12.96
C LEU A 124 -10.83 21.71 13.82
N GLN A 125 -10.66 22.93 13.26
CA GLN A 125 -11.00 24.18 13.91
C GLN A 125 -12.49 24.27 14.23
N ARG A 126 -13.37 23.98 13.27
CA ARG A 126 -14.83 24.02 13.48
C ARG A 126 -15.30 22.97 14.48
N LEU A 127 -14.68 21.80 14.50
CA LEU A 127 -14.92 20.77 15.51
C LEU A 127 -14.40 21.14 16.89
N GLN A 128 -13.57 22.18 17.02
CA GLN A 128 -12.82 22.52 18.25
C GLN A 128 -12.10 21.27 18.82
N TRP A 129 -11.57 20.43 17.92
CA TRP A 129 -10.91 19.18 18.28
C TRP A 129 -9.43 19.26 17.93
N ALA A 130 -8.61 19.56 18.95
CA ALA A 130 -7.16 19.59 18.84
C ALA A 130 -6.64 18.15 18.77
N PRO A 131 -6.07 17.71 17.65
CA PRO A 131 -5.39 16.41 17.60
C PRO A 131 -4.04 16.50 18.33
N ASP A 132 -3.66 15.43 19.03
CA ASP A 132 -2.29 15.28 19.51
C ASP A 132 -1.34 15.04 18.32
N VAL A 133 -1.79 14.22 17.34
CA VAL A 133 -1.02 13.92 16.14
C VAL A 133 -1.91 14.03 14.88
N VAL A 134 -1.37 14.68 13.84
CA VAL A 134 -1.89 14.59 12.47
C VAL A 134 -1.04 13.58 11.71
N HIS A 135 -1.64 12.45 11.36
CA HIS A 135 -1.02 11.39 10.58
C HIS A 135 -1.32 11.60 9.10
N CYS A 136 -0.33 12.06 8.36
CA CYS A 136 -0.37 12.35 6.93
C CYS A 136 0.05 11.12 6.13
N ASN A 137 -0.66 10.81 5.04
CA ASN A 137 -0.38 9.66 4.19
C ASN A 137 -0.09 10.08 2.75
N ASP A 138 1.10 9.80 2.27
CA ASP A 138 1.65 10.11 0.95
C ASP A 138 1.64 11.61 0.59
N TRP A 139 2.06 11.93 -0.64
CA TRP A 139 2.26 13.29 -1.12
C TRP A 139 1.00 14.16 -1.09
N GLN A 140 -0.17 13.55 -1.25
CA GLN A 140 -1.44 14.29 -1.26
C GLN A 140 -1.73 15.02 0.05
N THR A 141 -1.13 14.54 1.14
CA THR A 141 -1.25 15.15 2.47
C THR A 141 0.05 15.83 2.92
N GLY A 142 1.06 15.85 2.03
CA GLY A 142 2.42 16.31 2.34
C GLY A 142 2.54 17.81 2.66
N LEU A 143 1.52 18.63 2.34
CA LEU A 143 1.48 20.04 2.73
C LEU A 143 0.97 20.26 4.16
N LEU A 144 0.29 19.30 4.78
CA LEU A 144 -0.27 19.47 6.13
C LEU A 144 0.78 19.80 7.19
N PRO A 145 1.95 19.14 7.25
CA PRO A 145 2.98 19.50 8.22
C PRO A 145 3.48 20.94 8.04
N LEU A 146 3.67 21.39 6.81
CA LEU A 146 4.03 22.77 6.50
C LEU A 146 2.92 23.74 6.94
N PHE A 147 1.67 23.47 6.59
CA PHE A 147 0.57 24.35 6.94
C PHE A 147 0.42 24.51 8.45
N ILE A 148 0.49 23.45 9.22
CA ILE A 148 0.40 23.51 10.68
C ILE A 148 1.56 24.31 11.28
N LYS A 149 2.78 24.17 10.74
CA LYS A 149 3.98 24.84 11.27
C LYS A 149 4.16 26.28 10.80
N ASP A 150 3.60 26.66 9.66
CA ASP A 150 3.77 27.99 9.04
C ASP A 150 2.43 28.73 8.87
N ASN A 151 1.59 28.30 7.93
CA ASN A 151 0.35 29.03 7.57
C ASN A 151 -0.64 29.18 8.74
N TYR A 152 -0.73 28.18 9.60
CA TYR A 152 -1.65 28.13 10.75
C TYR A 152 -0.91 28.19 12.09
N SER A 153 0.36 28.65 12.11
CA SER A 153 1.17 28.79 13.33
C SER A 153 0.60 29.79 14.33
N TRP A 154 -0.32 30.65 13.92
CA TRP A 154 -1.06 31.58 14.76
C TRP A 154 -2.19 30.94 15.56
N ASP A 155 -2.63 29.73 15.18
CA ASP A 155 -3.77 29.06 15.79
C ASP A 155 -3.34 28.16 16.96
N LYS A 156 -3.73 28.58 18.16
CA LYS A 156 -3.43 27.87 19.41
C LYS A 156 -4.00 26.46 19.48
N LEU A 157 -4.96 26.12 18.63
CA LEU A 157 -5.52 24.77 18.56
C LEU A 157 -4.44 23.74 18.22
N PHE A 158 -3.41 24.14 17.44
CA PHE A 158 -2.36 23.28 16.93
C PHE A 158 -1.00 23.46 17.63
N ASP A 159 -0.90 24.27 18.69
CA ASP A 159 0.37 24.55 19.38
C ASP A 159 1.13 23.28 19.77
N ASN A 160 0.42 22.28 20.27
CA ASN A 160 0.97 21.00 20.73
C ASN A 160 0.72 19.83 19.74
N THR A 161 0.24 20.13 18.54
CA THR A 161 -0.04 19.11 17.54
C THR A 161 1.24 18.66 16.83
N ALA A 162 1.62 17.40 16.98
CA ALA A 162 2.70 16.79 16.22
C ALA A 162 2.22 16.25 14.87
N THR A 163 3.16 16.02 13.97
CA THR A 163 2.88 15.50 12.62
C THR A 163 3.72 14.27 12.33
N LEU A 164 3.08 13.24 11.76
CA LEU A 164 3.73 12.05 11.23
C LEU A 164 3.38 11.92 9.75
N LEU A 165 4.39 11.78 8.90
CA LEU A 165 4.21 11.48 7.48
C LEU A 165 4.52 10.01 7.21
N THR A 166 3.57 9.26 6.64
CA THR A 166 3.83 7.92 6.10
C THR A 166 4.02 7.98 4.59
N ILE A 167 5.17 7.48 4.13
CA ILE A 167 5.51 7.31 2.71
C ILE A 167 5.14 5.88 2.30
N HIS A 168 4.04 5.73 1.55
CA HIS A 168 3.65 4.42 1.01
C HIS A 168 4.40 4.09 -0.27
N ASN A 169 4.69 5.10 -1.10
CA ASN A 169 5.52 4.94 -2.30
C ASN A 169 6.20 6.25 -2.68
N ILE A 170 7.51 6.34 -2.51
CA ILE A 170 8.32 7.53 -2.81
C ILE A 170 8.35 7.88 -4.30
N GLY A 171 8.01 6.95 -5.19
CA GLY A 171 7.91 7.20 -6.63
C GLY A 171 6.79 8.16 -7.03
N TYR A 172 5.83 8.43 -6.14
CA TYR A 172 4.77 9.41 -6.33
C TYR A 172 5.02 10.60 -5.41
N GLN A 173 5.29 11.77 -5.98
CA GLN A 173 5.82 12.91 -5.21
C GLN A 173 4.95 14.15 -5.19
N GLY A 174 3.93 14.21 -6.08
CA GLY A 174 3.15 15.44 -6.23
C GLY A 174 4.05 16.61 -6.60
N LEU A 175 4.72 16.51 -7.76
CA LEU A 175 5.59 17.54 -8.31
C LEU A 175 4.81 18.48 -9.20
N PHE A 176 4.73 19.74 -8.81
CA PHE A 176 3.92 20.76 -9.47
C PHE A 176 4.74 22.02 -9.75
N SER A 177 4.17 22.93 -10.54
CA SER A 177 4.83 24.18 -10.86
C SER A 177 4.91 25.12 -9.65
N LYS A 178 5.78 26.11 -9.71
CA LYS A 178 5.92 27.15 -8.67
C LYS A 178 4.66 27.99 -8.42
N SER A 179 3.63 27.89 -9.27
CA SER A 179 2.32 28.53 -9.06
C SER A 179 1.65 28.08 -7.77
N VAL A 180 1.99 26.87 -7.27
CA VAL A 180 1.55 26.35 -5.96
C VAL A 180 1.83 27.33 -4.81
N LEU A 181 2.92 28.09 -4.85
CA LEU A 181 3.22 29.11 -3.82
C LEU A 181 2.06 30.07 -3.62
N PHE A 182 1.48 30.53 -4.72
CA PHE A 182 0.32 31.44 -4.66
C PHE A 182 -0.97 30.69 -4.29
N GLY A 183 -1.21 29.52 -4.91
CA GLY A 183 -2.42 28.72 -4.67
C GLY A 183 -2.55 28.22 -3.24
N ALA A 184 -1.44 27.80 -2.65
CA ALA A 184 -1.36 27.30 -1.29
C ALA A 184 -1.07 28.41 -0.25
N GLU A 185 -0.78 29.66 -0.70
CA GLU A 185 -0.41 30.79 0.14
C GLU A 185 0.88 30.52 0.96
N ILE A 186 1.83 29.78 0.33
CA ILE A 186 3.12 29.45 0.94
C ILE A 186 4.09 30.64 0.83
N GLN A 187 4.87 30.89 1.86
CA GLN A 187 5.87 31.95 1.90
C GLN A 187 6.97 31.71 0.86
N LYS A 188 7.30 32.74 0.05
CA LYS A 188 8.27 32.65 -1.05
C LYS A 188 9.69 32.30 -0.58
N ASN A 189 10.05 32.64 0.65
CA ASN A 189 11.36 32.34 1.25
C ASN A 189 11.61 30.84 1.46
N LEU A 190 10.60 29.99 1.40
CA LEU A 190 10.72 28.52 1.45
C LEU A 190 11.07 27.89 0.11
N PHE A 191 10.94 28.67 -1.00
CA PHE A 191 11.22 28.18 -2.33
C PHE A 191 12.53 28.78 -2.87
N TYR A 192 13.59 27.99 -2.85
CA TYR A 192 14.89 28.28 -3.44
C TYR A 192 15.55 26.96 -3.87
N PRO A 193 16.54 26.97 -4.79
CA PRO A 193 17.22 25.76 -5.24
C PRO A 193 17.75 24.93 -4.07
N GLY A 194 17.32 23.66 -3.97
CA GLY A 194 17.64 22.78 -2.86
C GLY A 194 16.88 23.07 -1.56
N GLY A 195 15.94 24.02 -1.56
CA GLY A 195 15.10 24.34 -0.40
C GLY A 195 14.12 23.23 0.02
N PRO A 196 13.42 23.44 1.14
CA PRO A 196 12.64 22.37 1.79
C PRO A 196 11.41 21.90 0.99
N ILE A 197 10.97 22.68 0.00
CA ILE A 197 9.81 22.35 -0.83
C ILE A 197 10.14 22.27 -2.34
N GLU A 198 11.34 22.75 -2.73
CA GLU A 198 11.75 22.79 -4.13
C GLU A 198 12.30 21.44 -4.60
N GLN A 199 11.86 21.00 -5.77
CA GLN A 199 12.36 19.82 -6.47
C GLN A 199 12.32 20.08 -7.98
N ASP A 200 13.47 19.98 -8.65
CA ASP A 200 13.59 20.12 -10.12
C ASP A 200 12.96 21.41 -10.68
N GLY A 201 13.07 22.52 -9.94
CA GLY A 201 12.48 23.82 -10.32
C GLY A 201 10.98 23.95 -10.05
N GLY A 202 10.35 22.91 -9.52
CA GLY A 202 8.96 22.86 -9.08
C GLY A 202 8.82 22.72 -7.57
N ILE A 203 7.61 22.43 -7.12
CA ILE A 203 7.29 22.18 -5.72
C ILE A 203 6.84 20.74 -5.57
N SER A 204 7.52 19.98 -4.70
CA SER A 204 7.14 18.62 -4.34
C SER A 204 6.40 18.60 -3.00
N PHE A 205 5.15 18.11 -3.02
CA PHE A 205 4.37 17.96 -1.80
C PHE A 205 4.97 16.88 -0.89
N MET A 206 5.52 15.82 -1.48
CA MET A 206 6.24 14.79 -0.72
C MET A 206 7.46 15.37 -0.01
N LYS A 207 8.30 16.17 -0.72
CA LYS A 207 9.46 16.84 -0.12
C LYS A 207 9.06 17.79 0.99
N SER A 208 7.98 18.56 0.79
CA SER A 208 7.40 19.40 1.85
C SER A 208 7.07 18.58 3.09
N GLY A 209 6.36 17.48 2.91
CA GLY A 209 6.01 16.59 4.03
C GLY A 209 7.24 16.04 4.76
N ILE A 210 8.25 15.56 4.01
CA ILE A 210 9.52 15.06 4.57
C ILE A 210 10.24 16.16 5.35
N SER A 211 10.27 17.39 4.83
CA SER A 211 10.99 18.50 5.45
C SER A 211 10.33 19.02 6.73
N PHE A 212 9.00 19.00 6.78
CA PHE A 212 8.25 19.66 7.87
C PHE A 212 7.58 18.69 8.85
N ALA A 213 7.40 17.40 8.55
CA ALA A 213 6.87 16.45 9.52
C ALA A 213 7.83 16.29 10.73
N ASP A 214 7.29 16.06 11.92
CA ASP A 214 8.10 15.79 13.11
C ASP A 214 8.75 14.41 13.03
N ILE A 215 8.00 13.41 12.58
CA ILE A 215 8.47 12.05 12.31
C ILE A 215 8.04 11.63 10.90
N ILE A 216 8.87 10.82 10.27
CA ILE A 216 8.64 10.22 8.97
C ILE A 216 8.65 8.71 9.15
N ASN A 217 7.70 8.00 8.55
CA ASN A 217 7.83 6.57 8.42
C ASN A 217 7.52 6.08 7.01
N THR A 218 7.95 4.89 6.72
CA THR A 218 7.57 4.15 5.51
C THR A 218 7.17 2.72 5.86
N VAL A 219 6.73 1.97 4.87
CA VAL A 219 5.94 0.75 5.06
C VAL A 219 6.75 -0.55 5.13
N SER A 220 8.07 -0.44 5.33
CA SER A 220 8.95 -1.55 5.71
C SER A 220 10.33 -1.07 6.16
N ASN A 221 11.05 -1.86 6.96
CA ASN A 221 12.39 -1.50 7.41
C ASN A 221 13.39 -1.46 6.25
N THR A 222 13.39 -2.48 5.40
CA THR A 222 14.27 -2.50 4.23
C THR A 222 13.99 -1.32 3.31
N TYR A 223 12.74 -0.97 3.07
CA TYR A 223 12.40 0.17 2.23
C TYR A 223 12.84 1.50 2.84
N ALA A 224 12.79 1.66 4.17
CA ALA A 224 13.34 2.85 4.85
C ALA A 224 14.82 3.05 4.54
N HIS A 225 15.61 1.99 4.44
CA HIS A 225 17.02 2.07 4.04
C HIS A 225 17.20 2.25 2.52
N GLU A 226 16.38 1.58 1.70
CA GLU A 226 16.43 1.67 0.24
C GLU A 226 16.20 3.11 -0.24
N ILE A 227 15.19 3.82 0.27
CA ILE A 227 14.86 5.19 -0.15
C ILE A 227 15.91 6.24 0.23
N LEU A 228 16.89 5.90 1.07
CA LEU A 228 18.08 6.70 1.33
C LEU A 228 19.14 6.61 0.22
N THR A 229 18.94 5.76 -0.78
CA THR A 229 19.89 5.54 -1.87
C THR A 229 19.41 6.18 -3.18
N PRO A 230 20.32 6.61 -4.08
CA PRO A 230 19.93 7.17 -5.36
C PRO A 230 19.11 6.22 -6.24
N GLU A 231 19.25 4.90 -6.05
CA GLU A 231 18.52 3.88 -6.82
C GLU A 231 17.01 3.88 -6.48
N TYR A 232 16.66 4.13 -5.22
CA TYR A 232 15.28 4.00 -4.74
C TYR A 232 14.68 5.30 -4.19
N GLY A 233 15.49 6.33 -3.90
CA GLY A 233 15.05 7.58 -3.31
C GLY A 233 14.30 8.51 -4.27
N ALA A 234 14.28 8.18 -5.56
CA ALA A 234 13.57 8.92 -6.61
C ALA A 234 13.89 10.44 -6.62
N GLY A 235 15.15 10.80 -6.30
CA GLY A 235 15.63 12.19 -6.22
C GLY A 235 15.37 12.86 -4.87
N LEU A 236 14.78 12.18 -3.89
CA LEU A 236 14.55 12.68 -2.53
C LEU A 236 15.52 12.07 -1.49
N GLU A 237 16.47 11.22 -1.92
CA GLU A 237 17.42 10.56 -1.01
C GLU A 237 18.25 11.56 -0.20
N ALA A 238 18.58 12.72 -0.74
CA ALA A 238 19.36 13.72 -0.05
C ALA A 238 18.61 14.34 1.15
N VAL A 239 17.33 14.69 0.97
CA VAL A 239 16.50 15.23 2.06
C VAL A 239 16.14 14.13 3.07
N LEU A 240 15.94 12.90 2.63
CA LEU A 240 15.69 11.75 3.51
C LEU A 240 16.92 11.45 4.39
N LYS A 241 18.15 11.51 3.83
CA LYS A 241 19.39 11.35 4.61
C LYS A 241 19.57 12.41 5.68
N GLN A 242 19.15 13.66 5.42
CA GLN A 242 19.17 14.72 6.43
C GLN A 242 18.20 14.46 7.59
N ARG A 243 17.21 13.59 7.35
CA ARG A 243 16.16 13.20 8.29
C ARG A 243 16.23 11.71 8.67
N GLU A 244 17.40 11.06 8.48
CA GLU A 244 17.58 9.63 8.72
C GLU A 244 17.20 9.20 10.13
N ASP A 245 17.57 10.01 11.14
CA ASP A 245 17.22 9.77 12.54
C ASP A 245 15.71 9.88 12.85
N ASP A 246 14.94 10.45 11.93
CA ASP A 246 13.49 10.64 12.03
C ASP A 246 12.72 9.70 11.13
N LEU A 247 13.42 8.87 10.34
CA LEU A 247 12.84 7.94 9.37
C LEU A 247 12.78 6.52 9.94
N PHE A 248 11.57 5.97 9.98
CA PHE A 248 11.30 4.64 10.52
C PHE A 248 10.60 3.76 9.49
N GLY A 249 10.81 2.45 9.57
CA GLY A 249 10.08 1.46 8.78
C GLY A 249 9.08 0.69 9.65
N ILE A 250 7.81 0.69 9.26
CA ILE A 250 6.77 -0.14 9.90
C ILE A 250 6.06 -0.94 8.82
N LEU A 251 6.17 -2.26 8.90
CA LEU A 251 5.49 -3.14 7.96
C LEU A 251 3.97 -3.02 8.13
N ASN A 252 3.24 -2.92 7.00
CA ASN A 252 1.79 -2.93 7.02
C ASN A 252 1.27 -4.26 7.54
N GLY A 253 0.18 -4.22 8.29
CA GLY A 253 -0.52 -5.39 8.74
C GLY A 253 -1.48 -5.97 7.69
N VAL A 254 -2.06 -7.10 8.02
CA VAL A 254 -3.12 -7.76 7.25
C VAL A 254 -4.35 -7.94 8.13
N ASP A 255 -5.53 -7.75 7.56
CA ASP A 255 -6.80 -8.08 8.21
C ASP A 255 -7.12 -9.56 7.99
N TYR A 256 -6.85 -10.37 8.99
CA TYR A 256 -7.16 -11.80 8.98
C TYR A 256 -8.65 -12.12 9.14
N ASN A 257 -9.55 -11.14 9.35
CA ASN A 257 -10.98 -11.39 9.20
C ASN A 257 -11.39 -11.53 7.72
N ILE A 258 -10.55 -10.99 6.81
CA ILE A 258 -10.76 -11.06 5.36
C ILE A 258 -9.86 -12.13 4.73
N TRP A 259 -8.58 -12.16 5.13
CA TRP A 259 -7.55 -13.00 4.54
C TRP A 259 -7.16 -14.16 5.45
N ASP A 260 -8.07 -15.14 5.63
CA ASP A 260 -7.83 -16.36 6.39
C ASP A 260 -8.48 -17.57 5.71
N PRO A 261 -7.72 -18.59 5.28
CA PRO A 261 -8.26 -19.74 4.57
C PRO A 261 -9.25 -20.57 5.38
N GLU A 262 -9.31 -20.40 6.71
CA GLU A 262 -10.28 -21.10 7.56
C GLU A 262 -11.69 -20.50 7.47
N THR A 263 -11.80 -19.19 7.13
CA THR A 263 -13.07 -18.46 7.20
C THR A 263 -13.37 -17.63 5.94
N ASP A 264 -12.49 -17.65 4.96
CA ASP A 264 -12.62 -16.85 3.74
C ASP A 264 -13.85 -17.28 2.91
N LYS A 265 -14.84 -16.39 2.83
CA LYS A 265 -16.10 -16.60 2.13
C LYS A 265 -15.98 -16.81 0.60
N HIS A 266 -14.83 -16.46 0.03
CA HIS A 266 -14.56 -16.59 -1.41
C HIS A 266 -14.03 -17.98 -1.78
N LEU A 267 -13.71 -18.82 -0.79
CA LEU A 267 -13.17 -20.14 -1.04
C LEU A 267 -14.27 -21.22 -1.07
N PRO A 268 -14.28 -22.07 -2.08
CA PRO A 268 -15.14 -23.24 -2.10
C PRO A 268 -14.75 -24.30 -1.05
N TYR A 269 -13.48 -24.34 -0.64
CA TYR A 269 -12.97 -25.29 0.33
C TYR A 269 -12.10 -24.59 1.38
N HIS A 270 -12.55 -24.54 2.62
CA HIS A 270 -11.77 -24.01 3.73
C HIS A 270 -10.70 -25.00 4.16
N TYR A 271 -9.61 -24.47 4.74
CA TYR A 271 -8.51 -25.29 5.26
C TYR A 271 -7.69 -24.52 6.31
N SER A 272 -6.86 -25.26 7.05
CA SER A 272 -5.99 -24.69 8.07
C SER A 272 -4.57 -25.21 7.95
N ILE A 273 -3.66 -24.66 8.76
CA ILE A 273 -2.29 -25.16 8.88
C ILE A 273 -2.20 -26.62 9.30
N ASN A 274 -3.21 -27.12 10.04
CA ASN A 274 -3.26 -28.50 10.53
C ASN A 274 -3.81 -29.46 9.47
N ASP A 275 -4.63 -28.97 8.54
CA ASP A 275 -5.23 -29.75 7.45
C ASP A 275 -5.24 -28.94 6.16
N LEU A 276 -4.32 -29.26 5.26
CA LEU A 276 -4.17 -28.63 3.95
C LEU A 276 -5.01 -29.29 2.84
N SER A 277 -5.89 -30.23 3.15
CA SER A 277 -6.70 -30.94 2.13
C SER A 277 -7.54 -29.98 1.30
N GLY A 278 -8.16 -28.96 1.92
CA GLY A 278 -8.91 -27.93 1.24
C GLY A 278 -8.07 -27.10 0.27
N LYS A 279 -6.78 -26.87 0.57
CA LYS A 279 -5.86 -26.20 -0.37
C LYS A 279 -5.71 -26.95 -1.69
N TYR A 280 -5.54 -28.26 -1.63
CA TYR A 280 -5.45 -29.09 -2.85
C TYR A 280 -6.77 -29.11 -3.63
N LEU A 281 -7.91 -29.07 -2.95
CA LEU A 281 -9.21 -28.98 -3.60
C LEU A 281 -9.39 -27.60 -4.28
N ASN A 282 -8.94 -26.51 -3.67
CA ASN A 282 -8.94 -25.17 -4.28
C ASN A 282 -8.02 -25.12 -5.51
N LYS A 283 -6.84 -25.75 -5.47
CA LYS A 283 -5.96 -25.88 -6.66
C LYS A 283 -6.69 -26.56 -7.83
N ARG A 284 -7.34 -27.69 -7.56
CA ARG A 284 -8.12 -28.41 -8.58
C ARG A 284 -9.28 -27.57 -9.11
N TYR A 285 -10.01 -26.89 -8.25
CA TYR A 285 -11.10 -26.02 -8.61
C TYR A 285 -10.62 -24.87 -9.52
N LEU A 286 -9.54 -24.19 -9.11
CA LEU A 286 -8.93 -23.09 -9.86
C LEU A 286 -8.45 -23.53 -11.25
N LEU A 287 -7.70 -24.64 -11.34
CA LEU A 287 -7.21 -25.16 -12.63
C LEU A 287 -8.36 -25.55 -13.56
N ASN A 288 -9.39 -26.20 -13.03
CA ASN A 288 -10.59 -26.55 -13.83
C ASN A 288 -11.32 -25.29 -14.33
N HIS A 289 -11.38 -24.21 -13.55
CA HIS A 289 -11.97 -22.94 -13.96
C HIS A 289 -11.28 -22.37 -15.21
N PHE A 290 -9.97 -22.58 -15.36
CA PHE A 290 -9.19 -22.16 -16.52
C PHE A 290 -9.05 -23.27 -17.60
N GLY A 291 -9.73 -24.42 -17.46
CA GLY A 291 -9.64 -25.53 -18.41
C GLY A 291 -8.27 -26.23 -18.42
N ILE A 292 -7.49 -26.07 -17.35
CA ILE A 292 -6.19 -26.70 -17.18
C ILE A 292 -6.37 -28.01 -16.40
N LYS A 293 -5.80 -29.11 -16.90
CA LYS A 293 -5.87 -30.41 -16.22
C LYS A 293 -5.10 -30.36 -14.90
N PRO A 294 -5.73 -30.62 -13.76
CA PRO A 294 -5.04 -30.65 -12.48
C PRO A 294 -4.06 -31.85 -12.37
N ASP A 295 -2.86 -31.55 -11.85
CA ASP A 295 -1.87 -32.56 -11.44
C ASP A 295 -1.25 -32.13 -10.13
N GLU A 296 -1.24 -33.00 -9.11
CA GLU A 296 -0.70 -32.70 -7.78
C GLU A 296 0.83 -32.68 -7.75
N ASN A 297 1.46 -33.30 -8.76
CA ASN A 297 2.92 -33.33 -8.88
C ASN A 297 3.49 -32.11 -9.63
N ILE A 298 2.66 -31.40 -10.38
CA ILE A 298 3.03 -30.18 -11.10
C ILE A 298 2.67 -28.98 -10.24
N PRO A 299 3.64 -28.13 -9.83
CA PRO A 299 3.33 -26.95 -9.03
C PRO A 299 2.52 -25.92 -9.83
N LEU A 300 1.57 -25.27 -9.14
CA LEU A 300 0.84 -24.13 -9.66
C LEU A 300 1.48 -22.83 -9.14
N ILE A 301 1.91 -21.97 -10.06
CA ILE A 301 2.46 -20.65 -9.77
C ILE A 301 1.39 -19.60 -10.03
N GLY A 302 0.99 -18.88 -8.98
CA GLY A 302 0.05 -17.77 -9.03
C GLY A 302 0.74 -16.42 -9.16
N ILE A 303 0.11 -15.50 -9.90
CA ILE A 303 0.49 -14.09 -9.99
C ILE A 303 -0.79 -13.25 -9.91
N VAL A 304 -0.86 -12.34 -8.94
CA VAL A 304 -1.92 -11.34 -8.83
C VAL A 304 -1.25 -9.97 -8.69
N SER A 305 -1.36 -9.11 -9.70
CA SER A 305 -0.65 -7.84 -9.68
C SER A 305 -1.17 -6.85 -10.72
N ARG A 306 -0.90 -5.55 -10.48
CA ARG A 306 -0.94 -4.57 -11.58
C ARG A 306 0.14 -4.93 -12.61
N MET A 307 -0.22 -4.96 -13.88
CA MET A 307 0.71 -5.31 -14.97
C MET A 307 1.52 -4.08 -15.40
N VAL A 308 2.47 -3.66 -14.58
CA VAL A 308 3.33 -2.50 -14.78
C VAL A 308 4.80 -2.86 -14.61
N LEU A 309 5.69 -2.03 -15.15
CA LEU A 309 7.15 -2.25 -15.11
C LEU A 309 7.68 -2.48 -13.67
N GLN A 310 7.14 -1.74 -12.69
CA GLN A 310 7.50 -1.88 -11.28
C GLN A 310 7.39 -3.32 -10.78
N LYS A 311 6.47 -4.11 -11.33
CA LYS A 311 6.18 -5.49 -10.87
C LYS A 311 7.06 -6.56 -11.53
N GLY A 312 8.05 -6.16 -12.36
CA GLY A 312 9.09 -7.05 -12.88
C GLY A 312 8.65 -7.90 -14.07
N PHE A 313 7.61 -7.48 -14.78
CA PHE A 313 7.15 -8.22 -15.97
C PHE A 313 8.10 -8.08 -17.18
N ASP A 314 9.01 -7.13 -17.18
CA ASP A 314 10.11 -7.01 -18.15
C ASP A 314 11.09 -8.17 -18.01
N ILE A 315 11.65 -8.40 -16.81
CA ILE A 315 12.55 -9.53 -16.58
C ILE A 315 11.86 -10.90 -16.70
N PHE A 316 10.55 -10.95 -16.47
CA PHE A 316 9.74 -12.15 -16.75
C PHE A 316 9.64 -12.40 -18.27
N ALA A 317 9.37 -11.36 -19.05
CA ALA A 317 9.27 -11.43 -20.50
C ALA A 317 10.60 -11.85 -21.16
N ASP A 318 11.73 -11.37 -20.65
CA ASP A 318 13.07 -11.69 -21.17
C ASP A 318 13.39 -13.18 -21.14
N ILE A 319 12.82 -13.92 -20.19
CA ILE A 319 13.07 -15.35 -19.99
C ILE A 319 11.83 -16.23 -20.19
N LEU A 320 10.85 -15.72 -20.91
CA LEU A 320 9.54 -16.39 -21.06
C LEU A 320 9.66 -17.82 -21.56
N SER A 321 10.52 -18.07 -22.55
CA SER A 321 10.76 -19.41 -23.12
C SER A 321 11.28 -20.39 -22.08
N ASP A 322 12.24 -19.93 -21.27
CA ASP A 322 12.85 -20.76 -20.23
C ASP A 322 11.83 -21.06 -19.10
N LEU A 323 11.03 -20.06 -18.70
CA LEU A 323 9.98 -20.24 -17.72
C LEU A 323 8.92 -21.24 -18.20
N MET A 324 8.56 -21.17 -19.48
CA MET A 324 7.57 -22.08 -20.06
C MET A 324 8.13 -23.49 -20.30
N SER A 325 9.43 -23.69 -20.25
CA SER A 325 10.06 -25.01 -20.25
C SER A 325 9.99 -25.74 -18.91
N LEU A 326 9.82 -25.01 -17.80
CA LEU A 326 9.68 -25.60 -16.48
C LEU A 326 8.41 -26.45 -16.37
N ASP A 327 8.49 -27.52 -15.59
CA ASP A 327 7.34 -28.36 -15.27
C ASP A 327 6.49 -27.69 -14.18
N ALA A 328 5.72 -26.66 -14.58
CA ALA A 328 4.86 -25.85 -13.73
C ALA A 328 3.63 -25.36 -14.52
N GLN A 329 2.52 -25.16 -13.82
CA GLN A 329 1.30 -24.52 -14.32
C GLN A 329 1.23 -23.08 -13.80
N TRP A 330 0.53 -22.19 -14.52
CA TRP A 330 0.52 -20.76 -14.22
C TRP A 330 -0.89 -20.19 -14.27
N ILE A 331 -1.25 -19.40 -13.26
CA ILE A 331 -2.47 -18.59 -13.25
C ILE A 331 -2.10 -17.14 -12.98
N ILE A 332 -2.53 -16.24 -13.87
CA ILE A 332 -2.13 -14.82 -13.86
C ILE A 332 -3.40 -13.97 -13.86
N LEU A 333 -3.52 -13.10 -12.86
CA LEU A 333 -4.60 -12.13 -12.70
C LEU A 333 -4.02 -10.73 -12.62
N GLY A 334 -4.53 -9.80 -13.42
CA GLY A 334 -4.18 -8.39 -13.32
C GLY A 334 -4.54 -7.57 -14.53
N SER A 335 -4.21 -6.29 -14.48
CA SER A 335 -4.35 -5.35 -15.61
C SER A 335 -3.32 -4.23 -15.48
N GLY A 336 -3.02 -3.54 -16.58
CA GLY A 336 -2.06 -2.43 -16.55
C GLY A 336 -1.61 -1.97 -17.92
N GLU A 337 -0.31 -2.07 -18.21
CA GLU A 337 0.26 -1.67 -19.50
C GLU A 337 -0.10 -2.68 -20.59
N ASP A 338 -0.59 -2.19 -21.72
CA ASP A 338 -1.06 -3.03 -22.85
C ASP A 338 -0.05 -4.08 -23.27
N LYS A 339 1.24 -3.75 -23.28
CA LYS A 339 2.31 -4.69 -23.67
C LYS A 339 2.36 -5.94 -22.80
N PHE A 340 2.08 -5.81 -21.49
CA PHE A 340 2.07 -6.94 -20.56
C PHE A 340 0.72 -7.70 -20.60
N GLU A 341 -0.39 -6.97 -20.73
CA GLU A 341 -1.68 -7.61 -20.95
C GLU A 341 -1.68 -8.48 -22.21
N ASP A 342 -1.17 -7.95 -23.32
CA ASP A 342 -1.05 -8.67 -24.58
C ASP A 342 -0.06 -9.84 -24.51
N LEU A 343 1.02 -9.71 -23.74
CA LEU A 343 1.95 -10.80 -23.48
C LEU A 343 1.20 -11.99 -22.86
N PHE A 344 0.47 -11.76 -21.78
CA PHE A 344 -0.21 -12.82 -21.06
C PHE A 344 -1.42 -13.39 -21.81
N ARG A 345 -2.17 -12.56 -22.55
CA ARG A 345 -3.23 -13.05 -23.45
C ARG A 345 -2.68 -14.00 -24.51
N ARG A 346 -1.58 -13.62 -25.17
CA ARG A 346 -0.91 -14.48 -26.17
C ARG A 346 -0.39 -15.76 -25.54
N LEU A 347 0.21 -15.68 -24.37
CA LEU A 347 0.79 -16.82 -23.67
C LEU A 347 -0.29 -17.86 -23.32
N SER A 348 -1.42 -17.44 -22.76
CA SER A 348 -2.53 -18.36 -22.43
C SER A 348 -3.16 -18.98 -23.68
N ASN A 349 -3.25 -18.24 -24.78
CA ASN A 349 -3.75 -18.78 -26.05
C ASN A 349 -2.80 -19.81 -26.70
N GLN A 350 -1.49 -19.62 -26.53
CA GLN A 350 -0.48 -20.53 -27.05
C GLN A 350 -0.32 -21.80 -26.20
N LEU A 351 -0.53 -21.68 -24.88
CA LEU A 351 -0.32 -22.76 -23.91
C LEU A 351 -1.56 -22.99 -23.01
N PRO A 352 -2.76 -23.25 -23.60
CA PRO A 352 -4.01 -23.29 -22.84
C PRO A 352 -4.07 -24.41 -21.79
N GLY A 353 -3.26 -25.47 -21.95
CA GLY A 353 -3.16 -26.55 -20.95
C GLY A 353 -2.17 -26.26 -19.80
N LYS A 354 -1.51 -25.10 -19.82
CA LYS A 354 -0.44 -24.77 -18.90
C LYS A 354 -0.58 -23.37 -18.25
N VAL A 355 -1.16 -22.42 -18.98
CA VAL A 355 -1.29 -21.02 -18.56
C VAL A 355 -2.74 -20.57 -18.64
N GLY A 356 -3.27 -20.11 -17.51
CA GLY A 356 -4.55 -19.40 -17.43
C GLY A 356 -4.32 -17.92 -17.12
N THR A 357 -5.04 -17.03 -17.81
CA THR A 357 -4.91 -15.58 -17.61
C THR A 357 -6.28 -14.92 -17.52
N TYR A 358 -6.45 -14.03 -16.54
CA TYR A 358 -7.59 -13.14 -16.43
C TYR A 358 -7.08 -11.69 -16.45
N ILE A 359 -7.41 -10.95 -17.50
CA ILE A 359 -7.06 -9.53 -17.61
C ILE A 359 -8.17 -8.69 -17.02
N GLY A 360 -7.88 -8.01 -15.92
CA GLY A 360 -8.84 -7.19 -15.18
C GLY A 360 -8.67 -7.29 -13.68
N TYR A 361 -9.60 -6.70 -12.96
CA TYR A 361 -9.72 -6.81 -11.50
C TYR A 361 -10.79 -7.84 -11.14
N ASN A 362 -10.46 -8.79 -10.29
CA ASN A 362 -11.42 -9.76 -9.76
C ASN A 362 -10.99 -10.18 -8.34
N ASN A 363 -11.72 -9.67 -7.35
CA ASN A 363 -11.42 -9.92 -5.94
C ASN A 363 -11.57 -11.40 -5.56
N GLU A 364 -12.67 -12.05 -5.96
CA GLU A 364 -12.92 -13.46 -5.61
C GLU A 364 -11.84 -14.37 -6.20
N LEU A 365 -11.48 -14.11 -7.46
CA LEU A 365 -10.43 -14.87 -8.13
C LEU A 365 -9.06 -14.65 -7.47
N SER A 366 -8.78 -13.45 -6.92
CA SER A 366 -7.52 -13.22 -6.21
C SER A 366 -7.40 -14.09 -4.96
N HIS A 367 -8.46 -14.21 -4.16
CA HIS A 367 -8.50 -15.11 -3.01
C HIS A 367 -8.33 -16.58 -3.42
N LEU A 368 -8.99 -16.98 -4.49
CA LEU A 368 -8.89 -18.35 -5.00
C LEU A 368 -7.48 -18.67 -5.54
N ILE A 369 -6.80 -17.70 -6.16
CA ILE A 369 -5.40 -17.86 -6.61
C ILE A 369 -4.47 -18.03 -5.42
N GLU A 370 -4.61 -17.24 -4.35
CA GLU A 370 -3.82 -17.42 -3.13
C GLU A 370 -4.05 -18.80 -2.51
N ALA A 371 -5.31 -19.24 -2.45
CA ALA A 371 -5.66 -20.52 -1.86
C ALA A 371 -5.22 -21.73 -2.72
N GLY A 372 -5.32 -21.61 -4.04
CA GLY A 372 -5.05 -22.72 -4.96
C GLY A 372 -3.59 -22.84 -5.41
N SER A 373 -2.81 -21.78 -5.33
CA SER A 373 -1.42 -21.80 -5.77
C SER A 373 -0.50 -22.52 -4.79
N ASP A 374 0.47 -23.27 -5.32
CA ASP A 374 1.57 -23.82 -4.53
C ASP A 374 2.64 -22.78 -4.29
N MET A 375 2.88 -21.94 -5.30
CA MET A 375 3.86 -20.87 -5.29
C MET A 375 3.21 -19.56 -5.71
N PHE A 376 3.69 -18.45 -5.19
CA PHE A 376 3.23 -17.12 -5.57
C PHE A 376 4.41 -16.23 -5.97
N LEU A 377 4.35 -15.67 -7.19
CA LEU A 377 5.49 -14.97 -7.78
C LEU A 377 5.34 -13.45 -7.68
N MET A 378 6.37 -12.79 -7.12
CA MET A 378 6.48 -11.32 -7.05
C MET A 378 7.90 -10.85 -7.41
N PRO A 379 8.23 -10.73 -8.72
CA PRO A 379 9.58 -10.36 -9.17
C PRO A 379 9.79 -8.84 -9.20
N SER A 380 9.19 -8.12 -8.29
CA SER A 380 9.10 -6.65 -8.29
C SER A 380 10.46 -5.97 -8.36
N ARG A 381 10.59 -4.93 -9.19
CA ARG A 381 11.77 -4.07 -9.26
C ARG A 381 12.00 -3.34 -7.95
N TYR A 382 10.94 -2.86 -7.32
CA TYR A 382 10.89 -2.40 -5.95
C TYR A 382 9.48 -2.63 -5.40
N GLU A 383 9.38 -2.92 -4.10
CA GLU A 383 8.12 -3.22 -3.42
C GLU A 383 8.13 -2.61 -2.02
N PRO A 384 7.56 -1.42 -1.81
CA PRO A 384 7.63 -0.74 -0.52
C PRO A 384 7.21 -1.62 0.65
N CYS A 385 6.07 -2.27 0.57
CA CYS A 385 5.60 -3.25 1.53
C CYS A 385 5.31 -4.59 0.85
N GLY A 386 4.41 -4.59 -0.12
CA GLY A 386 3.74 -5.79 -0.60
C GLY A 386 2.76 -6.34 0.44
N LEU A 387 1.64 -6.86 -0.03
CA LEU A 387 0.66 -7.54 0.81
C LEU A 387 0.43 -8.97 0.35
N ASN A 388 0.50 -9.22 -0.96
CA ASN A 388 0.22 -10.54 -1.53
C ASN A 388 1.17 -11.63 -0.99
N GLN A 389 2.46 -11.34 -0.75
CA GLN A 389 3.36 -12.31 -0.12
C GLN A 389 2.90 -12.67 1.30
N ILE A 390 2.29 -11.73 2.03
CA ILE A 390 1.77 -11.99 3.38
C ILE A 390 0.49 -12.82 3.30
N TYR A 391 -0.39 -12.51 2.33
CA TYR A 391 -1.56 -13.36 2.05
C TYR A 391 -1.12 -14.77 1.66
N SER A 392 -0.17 -14.88 0.74
CA SER A 392 0.40 -16.16 0.31
C SER A 392 0.93 -16.99 1.48
N LEU A 393 1.69 -16.37 2.38
CA LEU A 393 2.19 -17.04 3.60
C LEU A 393 1.02 -17.60 4.43
N LYS A 394 -0.02 -16.80 4.69
CA LYS A 394 -1.20 -17.23 5.46
C LYS A 394 -1.97 -18.36 4.75
N TYR A 395 -2.04 -18.32 3.42
CA TYR A 395 -2.72 -19.33 2.60
C TYR A 395 -1.84 -20.54 2.26
N GLY A 396 -0.58 -20.57 2.73
CA GLY A 396 0.35 -21.66 2.45
C GLY A 396 0.77 -21.76 0.97
N ALA A 397 0.63 -20.70 0.20
CA ALA A 397 1.33 -20.52 -1.06
C ALA A 397 2.75 -20.02 -0.76
N VAL A 398 3.77 -20.67 -1.32
CA VAL A 398 5.16 -20.32 -1.02
C VAL A 398 5.61 -19.15 -1.90
N PRO A 399 5.96 -17.99 -1.33
CA PRO A 399 6.37 -16.84 -2.13
C PRO A 399 7.73 -17.05 -2.80
N ILE A 400 7.83 -16.59 -4.05
CA ILE A 400 9.08 -16.44 -4.79
C ILE A 400 9.20 -14.97 -5.11
N VAL A 401 10.18 -14.26 -4.50
CA VAL A 401 10.21 -12.81 -4.52
C VAL A 401 11.60 -12.26 -4.84
N ARG A 402 11.65 -11.05 -5.39
CA ARG A 402 12.88 -10.29 -5.34
C ARG A 402 13.09 -9.73 -3.92
N LYS A 403 14.34 -9.76 -3.44
CA LYS A 403 14.69 -9.31 -2.08
C LYS A 403 14.83 -7.79 -2.03
N THR A 404 13.69 -7.11 -1.91
CA THR A 404 13.55 -5.64 -1.88
C THR A 404 12.39 -5.24 -0.96
N GLY A 405 12.50 -4.12 -0.28
CA GLY A 405 11.48 -3.53 0.58
C GLY A 405 10.81 -4.55 1.51
N GLY A 406 9.49 -4.50 1.59
CA GLY A 406 8.73 -5.41 2.45
C GLY A 406 8.81 -6.90 2.07
N LEU A 407 9.18 -7.22 0.83
CA LEU A 407 9.45 -8.60 0.44
C LEU A 407 10.67 -9.15 1.17
N ALA A 408 11.73 -8.35 1.30
CA ALA A 408 12.93 -8.73 2.05
C ALA A 408 12.66 -8.85 3.56
N ASP A 409 11.73 -8.04 4.09
CA ASP A 409 11.38 -8.06 5.53
C ASP A 409 10.49 -9.26 5.90
N THR A 410 9.76 -9.84 4.94
CA THR A 410 8.75 -10.88 5.20
C THR A 410 9.16 -12.27 4.75
N ILE A 411 10.01 -12.37 3.71
CA ILE A 411 10.39 -13.64 3.12
C ILE A 411 11.83 -14.01 3.48
N LYS A 412 11.95 -15.13 4.17
CA LYS A 412 13.23 -15.78 4.51
C LYS A 412 13.50 -16.88 3.49
N ASP A 413 14.56 -16.73 2.72
CA ASP A 413 14.94 -17.72 1.70
C ASP A 413 15.25 -19.08 2.32
N TRP A 414 14.64 -20.14 1.79
CA TRP A 414 14.79 -21.50 2.31
C TRP A 414 16.23 -21.99 2.31
N ASP A 415 16.97 -21.77 1.23
CA ASP A 415 18.35 -22.28 1.10
C ASP A 415 19.32 -21.47 1.95
N GLU A 416 19.15 -20.12 2.02
CA GLU A 416 19.93 -19.27 2.91
C GLU A 416 19.75 -19.69 4.38
N GLN A 417 18.50 -19.89 4.83
CA GLN A 417 18.22 -20.29 6.20
C GLN A 417 18.82 -21.66 6.54
N ASN A 418 18.73 -22.62 5.62
CA ASN A 418 19.34 -23.93 5.81
C ASN A 418 20.87 -23.86 5.84
N HIS A 419 21.50 -23.02 5.02
CA HIS A 419 22.95 -22.81 5.01
C HIS A 419 23.46 -22.31 6.36
N PHE A 420 22.71 -21.42 7.02
CA PHE A 420 23.03 -20.92 8.36
C PHE A 420 22.55 -21.81 9.50
N GLY A 421 21.97 -22.97 9.22
CA GLY A 421 21.46 -23.91 10.21
C GLY A 421 20.08 -23.56 10.79
N PHE A 422 19.44 -22.49 10.32
CA PHE A 422 18.05 -22.16 10.63
C PHE A 422 17.11 -23.06 9.82
N LYS A 423 15.92 -23.30 10.34
CA LYS A 423 14.92 -24.17 9.68
C LYS A 423 13.60 -23.45 9.49
N ASP A 424 13.63 -22.12 9.45
CA ASP A 424 12.48 -21.23 9.43
C ASP A 424 12.26 -20.52 8.09
N GLY A 425 12.95 -20.94 7.02
CA GLY A 425 12.73 -20.46 5.68
C GLY A 425 11.25 -20.65 5.26
N ASN A 426 10.66 -19.62 4.65
CA ASN A 426 9.25 -19.55 4.32
C ASN A 426 8.98 -19.22 2.84
N GLY A 427 10.02 -19.13 2.02
CA GLY A 427 9.94 -18.81 0.60
C GLY A 427 11.26 -18.90 -0.11
N PHE A 428 11.30 -18.37 -1.32
CA PHE A 428 12.50 -18.26 -2.15
C PHE A 428 12.72 -16.82 -2.56
N SER A 429 13.96 -16.38 -2.61
CA SER A 429 14.30 -15.01 -2.98
C SER A 429 15.51 -14.92 -3.91
N PHE A 430 15.61 -13.81 -4.62
CA PHE A 430 16.75 -13.46 -5.45
C PHE A 430 17.09 -11.97 -5.31
N TYR A 431 18.35 -11.58 -5.48
CA TYR A 431 18.82 -10.20 -5.30
C TYR A 431 18.83 -9.41 -6.61
N ASP A 432 19.54 -9.94 -7.62
CA ASP A 432 19.79 -9.21 -8.86
C ASP A 432 18.50 -9.04 -9.66
N TYR A 433 18.21 -7.82 -10.10
CA TYR A 433 17.08 -7.56 -10.97
C TYR A 433 17.40 -8.02 -12.39
N SER A 434 17.29 -9.33 -12.63
CA SER A 434 17.58 -9.97 -13.90
C SER A 434 16.74 -11.20 -14.15
N GLY A 435 16.45 -11.50 -15.43
CA GLY A 435 15.75 -12.71 -15.82
C GLY A 435 16.47 -13.98 -15.34
N PHE A 436 17.80 -14.02 -15.40
CA PHE A 436 18.58 -15.17 -14.94
C PHE A 436 18.37 -15.46 -13.44
N ALA A 437 18.45 -14.44 -12.58
CA ALA A 437 18.26 -14.61 -11.16
C ALA A 437 16.81 -15.05 -10.82
N LEU A 438 15.83 -14.46 -11.52
CA LEU A 438 14.43 -14.86 -11.44
C LEU A 438 14.23 -16.32 -11.81
N TYR A 439 14.76 -16.74 -12.98
CA TYR A 439 14.67 -18.13 -13.43
C TYR A 439 15.25 -19.10 -12.41
N LYS A 440 16.47 -18.81 -11.90
CA LYS A 440 17.12 -19.66 -10.90
C LYS A 440 16.34 -19.79 -9.60
N SER A 441 15.69 -18.73 -9.15
CA SER A 441 14.84 -18.79 -7.96
C SER A 441 13.60 -19.67 -8.17
N ILE A 442 12.94 -19.55 -9.34
CA ILE A 442 11.78 -20.39 -9.68
C ILE A 442 12.22 -21.86 -9.86
N GLU A 443 13.33 -22.11 -10.58
CA GLU A 443 13.87 -23.45 -10.78
C GLU A 443 14.17 -24.15 -9.45
N ARG A 444 14.76 -23.45 -8.48
CA ARG A 444 15.00 -23.96 -7.11
C ARG A 444 13.69 -24.36 -6.45
N ALA A 445 12.69 -23.47 -6.47
CA ALA A 445 11.38 -23.71 -5.86
C ALA A 445 10.68 -24.92 -6.48
N VAL A 446 10.66 -25.03 -7.83
CA VAL A 446 10.09 -26.19 -8.55
C VAL A 446 10.81 -27.50 -8.19
N ASN A 447 12.12 -27.47 -8.02
CA ASN A 447 12.87 -28.65 -7.62
C ASN A 447 12.57 -29.04 -6.16
N VAL A 448 12.49 -28.09 -5.24
CA VAL A 448 12.13 -28.38 -3.83
C VAL A 448 10.69 -28.87 -3.69
N PHE A 449 9.76 -28.41 -4.55
CA PHE A 449 8.36 -28.87 -4.54
C PHE A 449 8.20 -30.39 -4.72
N LYS A 450 9.15 -31.05 -5.42
CA LYS A 450 9.18 -32.50 -5.58
C LYS A 450 9.37 -33.25 -4.26
N HIS A 451 9.92 -32.59 -3.24
CA HIS A 451 10.15 -33.11 -1.89
C HIS A 451 9.04 -32.64 -0.97
N LYS A 452 7.91 -33.35 -0.97
CA LYS A 452 6.66 -32.92 -0.32
C LYS A 452 6.78 -32.65 1.18
N ASP A 453 7.63 -33.38 1.91
CA ASP A 453 7.85 -33.13 3.34
C ASP A 453 8.57 -31.80 3.59
N ILE A 454 9.57 -31.48 2.74
CA ILE A 454 10.27 -30.21 2.80
C ILE A 454 9.31 -29.09 2.42
N TRP A 455 8.53 -29.27 1.34
CA TRP A 455 7.57 -28.29 0.88
C TRP A 455 6.53 -27.94 1.95
N LYS A 456 5.95 -28.97 2.59
CA LYS A 456 5.01 -28.80 3.70
C LYS A 456 5.64 -28.02 4.87
N LYS A 457 6.93 -28.21 5.13
CA LYS A 457 7.62 -27.47 6.19
C LYS A 457 7.73 -25.99 5.84
N ILE A 458 8.09 -25.63 4.60
CA ILE A 458 8.16 -24.24 4.14
C ILE A 458 6.77 -23.58 4.25
N GLN A 459 5.72 -24.25 3.78
CA GLN A 459 4.33 -23.77 3.92
C GLN A 459 3.97 -23.52 5.39
N THR A 460 4.24 -24.49 6.25
CA THR A 460 3.95 -24.40 7.69
C THR A 460 4.73 -23.26 8.37
N ASN A 461 5.98 -23.03 7.99
CA ASN A 461 6.78 -21.92 8.49
C ASN A 461 6.11 -20.57 8.14
N GLY A 462 5.63 -20.42 6.90
CA GLY A 462 4.91 -19.21 6.47
C GLY A 462 3.58 -19.03 7.22
N MET A 463 2.75 -20.09 7.26
CA MET A 463 1.41 -20.02 7.86
C MET A 463 1.40 -19.71 9.36
N LYS A 464 2.51 -19.96 10.08
CA LYS A 464 2.67 -19.65 11.50
C LYS A 464 2.96 -18.18 11.80
N LEU A 465 3.37 -17.41 10.80
CA LEU A 465 3.74 -16.02 11.00
C LEU A 465 2.51 -15.15 11.22
N ASP A 466 2.65 -14.20 12.12
CA ASP A 466 1.62 -13.22 12.43
C ASP A 466 2.04 -11.84 11.92
N PHE A 467 1.34 -11.38 10.90
CA PHE A 467 1.43 -10.05 10.33
C PHE A 467 0.14 -9.25 10.54
N SER A 468 -0.56 -9.49 11.64
CA SER A 468 -1.77 -8.73 11.96
C SER A 468 -1.48 -7.24 12.18
N TRP A 469 -2.50 -6.42 11.97
CA TRP A 469 -2.42 -4.98 12.24
C TRP A 469 -2.13 -4.63 13.69
N THR A 470 -2.43 -5.51 14.65
CA THR A 470 -2.16 -5.28 16.08
C THR A 470 -0.69 -4.96 16.32
N ARG A 471 0.24 -5.76 15.76
CA ARG A 471 1.68 -5.52 15.90
C ARG A 471 2.15 -4.22 15.26
N SER A 472 1.59 -3.88 14.10
CA SER A 472 1.94 -2.63 13.42
C SER A 472 1.40 -1.42 14.17
N ALA A 473 0.18 -1.50 14.71
CA ALA A 473 -0.44 -0.42 15.47
C ALA A 473 0.31 -0.08 16.76
N GLU A 474 0.86 -1.08 17.46
CA GLU A 474 1.72 -0.85 18.63
C GLU A 474 2.95 0.01 18.27
N LYS A 475 3.61 -0.29 17.15
CA LYS A 475 4.75 0.50 16.64
C LYS A 475 4.33 1.91 16.22
N TYR A 476 3.17 2.07 15.58
CA TYR A 476 2.65 3.40 15.25
C TYR A 476 2.38 4.22 16.51
N LEU A 477 1.86 3.60 17.58
CA LEU A 477 1.64 4.28 18.86
C LEU A 477 2.97 4.77 19.48
N GLU A 478 4.05 4.00 19.33
CA GLU A 478 5.40 4.44 19.76
C GLU A 478 5.88 5.64 18.93
N LEU A 479 5.70 5.62 17.61
CA LEU A 479 6.07 6.76 16.76
C LEU A 479 5.25 8.02 17.06
N TYR A 480 3.98 7.89 17.40
CA TYR A 480 3.17 9.05 17.80
C TYR A 480 3.69 9.68 19.10
N LYS A 481 4.10 8.87 20.08
CA LYS A 481 4.73 9.37 21.30
C LYS A 481 6.04 10.11 21.00
N LEU A 482 6.87 9.53 20.14
CA LEU A 482 8.12 10.14 19.70
C LEU A 482 7.87 11.47 18.96
N ALA A 483 6.84 11.54 18.11
CA ALA A 483 6.47 12.77 17.42
C ALA A 483 6.08 13.88 18.39
N LEU A 484 5.33 13.54 19.45
CA LEU A 484 4.96 14.48 20.51
C LEU A 484 6.18 14.96 21.31
N GLU A 485 7.13 14.09 21.62
CA GLU A 485 8.37 14.47 22.30
C GLU A 485 9.21 15.45 21.47
N LYS A 486 9.24 15.28 20.14
CA LYS A 486 9.96 16.19 19.23
C LYS A 486 9.24 17.52 19.02
N ARG A 487 7.95 17.58 19.20
CA ARG A 487 7.16 18.81 19.05
C ARG A 487 7.32 19.75 20.26
N GLN A 488 7.59 19.22 21.45
CA GLN A 488 7.85 19.98 22.69
C GLN A 488 9.22 20.67 22.65
#